data_b3d4eeef9000f13fe70dcff4e6a6f825
#
_entry.id   b3d4eeef9000f13fe70dcff4e6a6f825
#
_cell.length_a   1.000
_cell.length_b   1.000
_cell.length_c   1.000
_cell.angle_alpha   90.00
_cell.angle_beta   90.00
_cell.angle_gamma   90.00
#
_symmetry.space_group_name_H-M   'P 1'
#
loop_
_entity.id
_entity.type
_entity.pdbx_description
1 polymer ?
#
loop_
_entity_poly.entity_id
_entity_poly.type
_entity_poly.pdbx_seq_one_letter_code
_entity_poly.pdbx_strand_id
1 'polypeptide(L)'
;MKRWMTMFLAASMLFSCAMAETDGLHLNSEVKPATEYTARANAAVYDELDFEDKQEYEFAVRGLIDAPETLELKDENGRIIWSQDAFAFLDDYEKAPDSVNPSLWENTKNNHVYGLFEVTDGIYQVRGYDMANLTVVKGDTGWIVFDTLMSVECSQAAMQLIEKNLGHFPVKAVVISHSHVDHFGGIAGVMAAEDKADETLSIEKQLASGKIPVIAPAGFTEHAVKENVYAGKGMGRRSNYQYGILLKPGVTGKLAQGIGMGQSIGTISFMTPSYEIKESGERLTIDGVELEFQLTPGTEAPAEMNTWLPQHKALWMAENCTGTLHNLYTLRGAEVRDGAAWASYITEAISLYGKEAEVTFQSHNWPHWGNDVVNDYMVNTAAVYKYINDQTLTYINQGYTSDEISNMIELPEALNKIWYTRQYYGTVAHNAKAVYQKFMGWYDSNPVNLNPLMPSDSAKKWVEYLGDVDKVLQMAKADFDKGE
;
A
#
# COMPACT_ATOMS: atom_id res chain seq x y z
N MET A 1 29.67 -4.98 -16.43
CA MET A 1 28.90 -3.80 -15.97
C MET A 1 27.58 -4.19 -15.31
N LYS A 2 26.74 -5.09 -15.90
CA LYS A 2 25.46 -5.54 -15.30
C LYS A 2 25.58 -6.15 -13.88
N ARG A 3 26.59 -6.99 -13.62
CA ARG A 3 26.79 -7.62 -12.27
C ARG A 3 27.14 -6.61 -11.16
N TRP A 4 27.79 -5.51 -11.50
CA TRP A 4 28.13 -4.42 -10.57
C TRP A 4 26.94 -3.53 -10.25
N MET A 5 26.01 -3.34 -11.22
CA MET A 5 24.81 -2.58 -11.02
C MET A 5 23.84 -3.27 -10.05
N THR A 6 23.70 -4.59 -10.16
CA THR A 6 22.85 -5.39 -9.23
C THR A 6 23.38 -5.35 -7.79
N MET A 7 24.71 -5.43 -7.63
CA MET A 7 25.36 -5.31 -6.31
C MET A 7 25.25 -3.89 -5.73
N PHE A 8 25.28 -2.85 -6.57
CA PHE A 8 25.17 -1.46 -6.12
C PHE A 8 23.73 -1.09 -5.74
N LEU A 9 22.73 -1.63 -6.46
CA LEU A 9 21.31 -1.47 -6.12
C LEU A 9 20.99 -2.13 -4.77
N ALA A 10 21.40 -3.37 -4.57
CA ALA A 10 21.23 -4.07 -3.30
C ALA A 10 21.91 -3.33 -2.14
N ALA A 11 23.12 -2.80 -2.35
CA ALA A 11 23.83 -2.02 -1.32
C ALA A 11 23.17 -0.66 -1.03
N SER A 12 22.53 0.00 -2.01
CA SER A 12 21.84 1.28 -1.78
C SER A 12 20.46 1.10 -1.16
N MET A 13 19.76 -0.01 -1.44
CA MET A 13 18.51 -0.36 -0.76
C MET A 13 18.74 -0.73 0.70
N LEU A 14 19.85 -1.41 1.03
CA LEU A 14 20.25 -1.70 2.41
C LEU A 14 20.50 -0.44 3.26
N PHE A 15 20.84 0.70 2.62
CA PHE A 15 21.09 1.97 3.33
C PHE A 15 19.81 2.80 3.59
N SER A 16 18.70 2.55 2.89
CA SER A 16 17.46 3.30 3.12
C SER A 16 16.67 2.78 4.34
N CYS A 17 16.90 1.55 4.78
CA CYS A 17 16.31 0.96 5.97
C CYS A 17 17.24 0.88 7.17
N ALA A 18 18.48 1.44 7.13
CA ALA A 18 19.32 1.55 8.30
C ALA A 18 18.66 2.48 9.32
N MET A 19 17.95 1.89 10.27
CA MET A 19 17.45 2.57 11.46
C MET A 19 18.64 3.22 12.15
N ALA A 20 18.64 4.54 12.27
CA ALA A 20 19.46 5.20 13.25
C ALA A 20 19.09 4.60 14.63
N GLU A 21 20.08 4.07 15.34
CA GLU A 21 19.90 3.75 16.74
C GLU A 21 19.30 4.99 17.42
N THR A 22 18.15 4.81 18.05
CA THR A 22 17.33 5.89 18.61
C THR A 22 17.87 6.41 19.95
N ASP A 23 19.16 6.36 20.17
CA ASP A 23 19.84 6.88 21.37
C ASP A 23 19.87 8.41 21.39
N GLY A 24 18.75 9.07 21.19
CA GLY A 24 18.69 10.53 21.25
C GLY A 24 17.35 11.18 21.05
N LEU A 25 16.32 10.44 20.65
CA LEU A 25 14.97 10.96 20.67
C LEU A 25 14.37 10.80 22.08
N HIS A 26 14.51 11.83 22.90
CA HIS A 26 13.68 11.98 24.09
C HIS A 26 12.24 12.24 23.65
N LEU A 27 11.56 11.15 23.22
CA LEU A 27 10.10 11.16 23.20
C LEU A 27 9.68 11.40 24.64
N ASN A 28 8.90 12.46 24.89
CA ASN A 28 8.34 12.73 26.19
C ASN A 28 7.79 11.43 26.76
N SER A 29 8.29 11.02 27.92
CA SER A 29 7.97 9.73 28.54
C SER A 29 6.52 9.62 29.03
N GLU A 30 5.73 10.69 28.95
CA GLU A 30 4.32 10.70 29.34
C GLU A 30 3.44 10.72 28.10
N VAL A 31 2.82 9.58 27.84
CA VAL A 31 1.74 9.46 26.87
C VAL A 31 0.54 10.20 27.40
N LYS A 32 0.06 11.21 26.65
CA LYS A 32 -1.14 11.97 27.02
C LYS A 32 -2.39 11.21 26.56
N PRO A 33 -3.49 11.25 27.31
CA PRO A 33 -4.77 10.76 26.85
C PRO A 33 -5.26 11.59 25.66
N ALA A 34 -6.23 11.06 24.90
CA ALA A 34 -6.93 11.81 23.87
C ALA A 34 -7.57 13.05 24.48
N THR A 35 -7.55 14.18 23.75
CA THR A 35 -8.32 15.35 24.13
C THR A 35 -9.81 15.06 23.95
N GLU A 36 -10.68 15.83 24.63
CA GLU A 36 -12.14 15.71 24.46
C GLU A 36 -12.57 15.95 23.00
N TYR A 37 -11.83 16.75 22.24
CA TYR A 37 -12.08 17.02 20.83
C TYR A 37 -11.80 15.81 19.97
N THR A 38 -10.67 15.16 20.17
CA THR A 38 -10.30 13.90 19.50
C THR A 38 -11.30 12.80 19.84
N ALA A 39 -11.63 12.63 21.12
CA ALA A 39 -12.61 11.63 21.57
C ALA A 39 -13.98 11.85 20.92
N ARG A 40 -14.47 13.10 20.85
CA ARG A 40 -15.73 13.41 20.16
C ARG A 40 -15.68 13.14 18.67
N ALA A 41 -14.60 13.55 18.00
CA ALA A 41 -14.44 13.31 16.56
C ALA A 41 -14.44 11.80 16.25
N ASN A 42 -13.74 11.00 17.06
CA ASN A 42 -13.73 9.54 16.91
C ASN A 42 -15.11 8.93 17.23
N ALA A 43 -15.79 9.40 18.29
CA ALA A 43 -17.12 8.92 18.65
C ALA A 43 -18.18 9.19 17.56
N ALA A 44 -18.07 10.31 16.84
CA ALA A 44 -19.00 10.66 15.76
C ALA A 44 -19.00 9.64 14.61
N VAL A 45 -17.90 8.92 14.40
CA VAL A 45 -17.78 7.90 13.34
C VAL A 45 -18.76 6.74 13.55
N TYR A 46 -19.15 6.45 14.80
CA TYR A 46 -20.17 5.43 15.08
C TYR A 46 -21.59 5.81 14.56
N ASP A 47 -21.84 7.11 14.36
CA ASP A 47 -23.08 7.60 13.77
C ASP A 47 -23.02 7.64 12.23
N GLU A 48 -21.82 7.58 11.64
CA GLU A 48 -21.62 7.65 10.19
C GLU A 48 -21.72 6.28 9.50
N LEU A 49 -21.29 5.21 10.18
CA LEU A 49 -21.11 3.86 9.61
C LEU A 49 -21.98 2.84 10.33
N ASP A 50 -22.39 1.83 9.60
CA ASP A 50 -23.04 0.65 10.16
C ASP A 50 -21.99 -0.35 10.71
N PHE A 51 -21.73 -0.30 12.01
CA PHE A 51 -20.78 -1.20 12.68
C PHE A 51 -21.36 -2.61 12.92
N GLU A 52 -22.65 -2.83 12.63
CA GLU A 52 -23.24 -4.17 12.63
C GLU A 52 -22.98 -4.90 11.30
N ASP A 53 -22.66 -4.18 10.24
CA ASP A 53 -22.14 -4.77 8.99
C ASP A 53 -20.79 -5.42 9.24
N LYS A 54 -20.71 -6.74 9.05
CA LYS A 54 -19.49 -7.54 9.26
C LYS A 54 -18.92 -8.12 7.96
N GLN A 55 -19.39 -7.66 6.80
CA GLN A 55 -19.00 -8.23 5.52
C GLN A 55 -17.47 -8.19 5.30
N GLU A 56 -16.82 -7.07 5.62
CA GLU A 56 -15.37 -6.95 5.49
C GLU A 56 -14.60 -7.89 6.42
N TYR A 57 -15.11 -8.10 7.66
CA TYR A 57 -14.54 -9.08 8.57
C TYR A 57 -14.74 -10.51 8.08
N GLU A 58 -15.94 -10.84 7.60
CA GLU A 58 -16.23 -12.15 7.02
C GLU A 58 -15.32 -12.46 5.83
N PHE A 59 -15.04 -11.46 5.00
CA PHE A 59 -14.08 -11.59 3.90
C PHE A 59 -12.64 -11.73 4.41
N ALA A 60 -12.27 -11.00 5.44
CA ALA A 60 -10.91 -11.08 6.01
C ALA A 60 -10.61 -12.47 6.59
N VAL A 61 -11.59 -13.17 7.18
CA VAL A 61 -11.39 -14.52 7.75
C VAL A 61 -11.65 -15.66 6.77
N ARG A 62 -12.31 -15.36 5.64
CA ARG A 62 -12.73 -16.38 4.68
C ARG A 62 -11.56 -17.11 4.07
N GLY A 63 -11.67 -18.45 3.99
CA GLY A 63 -10.70 -19.33 3.37
C GLY A 63 -9.45 -19.60 4.19
N LEU A 64 -9.40 -19.22 5.49
CA LEU A 64 -8.26 -19.51 6.36
C LEU A 64 -8.01 -21.04 6.44
N ILE A 65 -6.80 -21.43 6.06
CA ILE A 65 -6.33 -22.83 6.07
C ILE A 65 -5.48 -23.08 7.31
N ASP A 66 -4.48 -22.20 7.56
CA ASP A 66 -3.54 -22.34 8.65
C ASP A 66 -2.97 -20.97 9.07
N ALA A 67 -2.84 -20.79 10.36
CA ALA A 67 -2.16 -19.65 10.95
C ALA A 67 -1.34 -20.12 12.16
N PRO A 68 -0.10 -19.68 12.34
CA PRO A 68 0.64 -19.97 13.56
C PRO A 68 0.02 -19.20 14.74
N GLU A 69 0.12 -19.76 15.96
CA GLU A 69 -0.36 -19.10 17.18
C GLU A 69 0.38 -17.77 17.44
N THR A 70 1.64 -17.69 17.02
CA THR A 70 2.49 -16.50 17.11
C THR A 70 3.25 -16.32 15.81
N LEU A 71 3.44 -15.08 15.39
CA LEU A 71 4.20 -14.74 14.19
C LEU A 71 5.21 -13.65 14.49
N GLU A 72 6.45 -14.09 14.78
CA GLU A 72 7.60 -13.23 14.94
C GLU A 72 8.75 -13.75 14.06
N LEU A 73 9.11 -12.99 13.04
CA LEU A 73 10.18 -13.34 12.10
C LEU A 73 11.46 -12.59 12.46
N LYS A 74 12.60 -13.29 12.37
CA LYS A 74 13.92 -12.77 12.74
C LYS A 74 14.89 -12.91 11.58
N ASP A 75 15.84 -11.97 11.52
CA ASP A 75 17.00 -12.10 10.64
C ASP A 75 18.04 -13.09 11.21
N GLU A 76 19.11 -13.34 10.46
CA GLU A 76 20.21 -14.23 10.86
C GLU A 76 20.91 -13.82 12.18
N ASN A 77 20.78 -12.57 12.60
CA ASN A 77 21.35 -12.03 13.83
C ASN A 77 20.37 -12.10 15.00
N GLY A 78 19.16 -12.63 14.79
CA GLY A 78 18.11 -12.73 15.80
C GLY A 78 17.33 -11.44 16.04
N ARG A 79 17.50 -10.41 15.18
CA ARG A 79 16.71 -9.17 15.23
C ARG A 79 15.32 -9.44 14.67
N ILE A 80 14.28 -9.05 15.40
CA ILE A 80 12.90 -9.11 14.91
C ILE A 80 12.77 -8.18 13.71
N ILE A 81 12.36 -8.74 12.57
CA ILE A 81 12.15 -7.98 11.32
C ILE A 81 10.68 -7.82 10.98
N TRP A 82 9.83 -8.68 11.53
CA TRP A 82 8.38 -8.63 11.44
C TRP A 82 7.73 -9.29 12.64
N SER A 83 6.59 -8.76 13.11
CA SER A 83 5.84 -9.36 14.20
C SER A 83 4.36 -8.98 14.14
N GLN A 84 3.47 -9.98 14.10
CA GLN A 84 2.05 -9.82 14.37
C GLN A 84 1.76 -9.77 15.88
N ASP A 85 2.58 -10.45 16.69
CA ASP A 85 2.43 -10.49 18.15
C ASP A 85 2.57 -9.09 18.78
N ALA A 86 3.26 -8.17 18.10
CA ALA A 86 3.36 -6.76 18.50
C ALA A 86 2.00 -6.04 18.54
N PHE A 87 0.97 -6.60 17.89
CA PHE A 87 -0.39 -6.08 17.83
C PHE A 87 -1.37 -6.85 18.72
N ALA A 88 -0.92 -7.77 19.57
CA ALA A 88 -1.77 -8.53 20.49
C ALA A 88 -2.63 -7.65 21.43
N PHE A 89 -2.24 -6.39 21.64
CA PHE A 89 -3.05 -5.41 22.41
C PHE A 89 -4.45 -5.17 21.83
N LEU A 90 -4.69 -5.54 20.56
CA LEU A 90 -6.03 -5.44 19.96
C LEU A 90 -7.08 -6.26 20.70
N ASP A 91 -6.68 -7.37 21.31
CA ASP A 91 -7.54 -8.25 22.07
C ASP A 91 -7.90 -7.71 23.48
N ASP A 92 -7.17 -6.70 23.96
CA ASP A 92 -7.42 -6.07 25.26
C ASP A 92 -8.63 -5.12 25.27
N TYR A 93 -9.19 -4.82 24.07
CA TYR A 93 -10.24 -3.82 23.90
C TYR A 93 -11.43 -4.38 23.12
N GLU A 94 -12.62 -4.30 23.69
CA GLU A 94 -13.87 -4.63 23.00
C GLU A 94 -14.22 -3.62 21.90
N LYS A 95 -13.89 -2.33 22.13
CA LYS A 95 -14.15 -1.20 21.22
C LYS A 95 -12.91 -0.35 21.07
N ALA A 96 -12.88 0.44 20.00
CA ALA A 96 -11.83 1.42 19.78
C ALA A 96 -11.69 2.38 20.99
N PRO A 97 -10.48 2.59 21.52
CA PRO A 97 -10.24 3.62 22.53
C PRO A 97 -10.49 5.03 21.98
N ASP A 98 -10.72 6.00 22.85
CA ASP A 98 -11.00 7.42 22.49
C ASP A 98 -9.90 8.06 21.60
N SER A 99 -8.67 7.53 21.67
CA SER A 99 -7.53 7.98 20.86
C SER A 99 -7.54 7.45 19.42
N VAL A 100 -8.45 6.54 19.06
CA VAL A 100 -8.45 5.81 17.80
C VAL A 100 -9.76 6.01 17.04
N ASN A 101 -9.66 6.29 15.74
CA ASN A 101 -10.83 6.25 14.85
C ASN A 101 -11.40 4.82 14.83
N PRO A 102 -12.69 4.61 15.18
CA PRO A 102 -13.26 3.28 15.30
C PRO A 102 -13.30 2.50 13.98
N SER A 103 -13.43 3.15 12.83
CA SER A 103 -13.38 2.43 11.57
C SER A 103 -11.97 1.98 11.21
N LEU A 104 -10.91 2.74 11.56
CA LEU A 104 -9.53 2.27 11.45
C LEU A 104 -9.26 1.11 12.43
N TRP A 105 -9.91 1.11 13.59
CA TRP A 105 -9.79 0.01 14.55
C TRP A 105 -10.30 -1.31 13.96
N GLU A 106 -11.47 -1.32 13.34
CA GLU A 106 -12.01 -2.50 12.65
C GLU A 106 -11.12 -2.92 11.46
N ASN A 107 -10.67 -1.95 10.65
CA ASN A 107 -9.70 -2.24 9.57
C ASN A 107 -8.40 -2.85 10.11
N THR A 108 -7.91 -2.37 11.27
CA THR A 108 -6.71 -2.92 11.92
C THR A 108 -6.94 -4.37 12.36
N LYS A 109 -8.08 -4.67 12.99
CA LYS A 109 -8.44 -6.05 13.37
C LYS A 109 -8.51 -6.97 12.16
N ASN A 110 -9.11 -6.51 11.06
CA ASN A 110 -9.21 -7.29 9.82
C ASN A 110 -7.83 -7.54 9.20
N ASN A 111 -6.92 -6.56 9.21
CA ASN A 111 -5.53 -6.74 8.75
C ASN A 111 -4.69 -7.61 9.69
N HIS A 112 -5.09 -7.75 10.96
CA HIS A 112 -4.44 -8.63 11.93
C HIS A 112 -4.85 -10.10 11.77
N VAL A 113 -5.80 -10.40 10.90
CA VAL A 113 -6.13 -11.77 10.50
C VAL A 113 -5.07 -12.26 9.51
N TYR A 114 -4.14 -13.09 9.97
CA TYR A 114 -2.97 -13.51 9.19
C TYR A 114 -2.91 -15.04 9.02
N GLY A 115 -2.15 -15.50 8.02
CA GLY A 115 -1.97 -16.91 7.72
C GLY A 115 -2.03 -17.25 6.24
N LEU A 116 -2.29 -18.52 5.93
CA LEU A 116 -2.55 -19.05 4.60
C LEU A 116 -4.05 -19.15 4.35
N PHE A 117 -4.51 -18.60 3.24
CA PHE A 117 -5.92 -18.58 2.87
C PHE A 117 -6.13 -19.13 1.47
N GLU A 118 -7.23 -19.84 1.26
CA GLU A 118 -7.74 -20.16 -0.06
C GLU A 118 -8.59 -18.99 -0.57
N VAL A 119 -8.19 -18.39 -1.68
CA VAL A 119 -8.97 -17.37 -2.39
C VAL A 119 -10.07 -18.03 -3.20
N THR A 120 -9.70 -18.99 -4.00
CA THR A 120 -10.59 -19.91 -4.75
C THR A 120 -9.78 -21.14 -5.07
N ASP A 121 -10.42 -22.21 -5.60
CA ASP A 121 -9.72 -23.44 -5.95
C ASP A 121 -8.48 -23.16 -6.84
N GLY A 122 -7.32 -23.59 -6.35
CA GLY A 122 -6.03 -23.36 -7.02
C GLY A 122 -5.38 -22.00 -6.80
N ILE A 123 -5.99 -21.04 -6.11
CA ILE A 123 -5.39 -19.75 -5.76
C ILE A 123 -5.34 -19.61 -4.25
N TYR A 124 -4.12 -19.39 -3.72
CA TYR A 124 -3.87 -19.27 -2.29
C TYR A 124 -3.08 -18.01 -1.99
N GLN A 125 -3.35 -17.38 -0.85
CA GLN A 125 -2.74 -16.12 -0.45
C GLN A 125 -2.21 -16.20 0.98
N VAL A 126 -0.97 -15.79 1.19
CA VAL A 126 -0.40 -15.56 2.52
C VAL A 126 -0.57 -14.09 2.86
N ARG A 127 -1.30 -13.82 3.92
CA ARG A 127 -1.61 -12.47 4.42
C ARG A 127 -1.00 -12.24 5.80
N GLY A 128 -0.60 -11.01 6.09
CA GLY A 128 -0.09 -10.59 7.40
C GLY A 128 1.36 -11.01 7.69
N TYR A 129 2.08 -11.58 6.72
CA TYR A 129 3.51 -11.88 6.81
C TYR A 129 4.40 -10.68 6.45
N ASP A 130 3.81 -9.65 5.90
CA ASP A 130 4.34 -8.31 5.65
C ASP A 130 3.16 -7.35 5.46
N MET A 131 3.41 -6.14 4.97
CA MET A 131 2.36 -5.19 4.60
C MET A 131 1.56 -5.69 3.38
N ALA A 132 2.27 -6.17 2.36
CA ALA A 132 1.66 -6.77 1.17
C ALA A 132 1.34 -8.26 1.37
N ASN A 133 0.60 -8.83 0.43
CA ASN A 133 0.25 -10.24 0.35
C ASN A 133 1.15 -10.96 -0.66
N LEU A 134 1.46 -12.24 -0.40
CA LEU A 134 2.05 -13.14 -1.38
C LEU A 134 0.97 -14.12 -1.84
N THR A 135 0.76 -14.20 -3.15
CA THR A 135 -0.24 -15.12 -3.72
C THR A 135 0.45 -16.20 -4.55
N VAL A 136 -0.04 -17.44 -4.48
CA VAL A 136 0.38 -18.52 -5.35
C VAL A 136 -0.81 -19.07 -6.12
N VAL A 137 -0.59 -19.31 -7.42
CA VAL A 137 -1.56 -19.98 -8.29
C VAL A 137 -0.98 -21.34 -8.67
N LYS A 138 -1.79 -22.38 -8.49
CA LYS A 138 -1.40 -23.75 -8.78
C LYS A 138 -1.48 -24.01 -10.27
N GLY A 139 -0.33 -24.30 -10.86
CA GLY A 139 -0.26 -24.85 -12.21
C GLY A 139 -0.29 -26.38 -12.22
N ASP A 140 -0.10 -26.96 -13.39
CA ASP A 140 -0.08 -28.42 -13.57
C ASP A 140 1.03 -29.09 -12.76
N THR A 141 2.18 -28.45 -12.60
CA THR A 141 3.38 -29.05 -11.99
C THR A 141 4.09 -28.16 -10.96
N GLY A 142 3.62 -26.92 -10.73
CA GLY A 142 4.27 -25.99 -9.81
C GLY A 142 3.44 -24.76 -9.48
N TRP A 143 4.09 -23.79 -8.85
CA TRP A 143 3.50 -22.53 -8.43
C TRP A 143 3.84 -21.38 -9.37
N ILE A 144 2.85 -20.55 -9.69
CA ILE A 144 3.05 -19.20 -10.22
C ILE A 144 2.90 -18.26 -9.02
N VAL A 145 3.95 -17.51 -8.70
CA VAL A 145 3.96 -16.61 -7.53
C VAL A 145 3.64 -15.20 -7.98
N PHE A 146 2.65 -14.58 -7.37
CA PHE A 146 2.25 -13.19 -7.58
C PHE A 146 2.71 -12.35 -6.38
N ASP A 147 3.57 -11.37 -6.63
CA ASP A 147 4.29 -10.54 -5.68
C ASP A 147 5.14 -11.35 -4.67
N THR A 148 6.11 -10.72 -4.07
CA THR A 148 7.09 -11.43 -3.25
C THR A 148 7.36 -10.76 -1.92
N LEU A 149 6.43 -9.96 -1.39
CA LEU A 149 6.57 -9.20 -0.16
C LEU A 149 7.79 -8.25 -0.19
N MET A 150 8.03 -7.54 0.91
CA MET A 150 9.11 -6.57 1.02
C MET A 150 10.47 -7.20 1.34
N SER A 151 10.50 -8.26 2.17
CA SER A 151 11.76 -8.86 2.63
C SER A 151 11.88 -10.34 2.33
N VAL A 152 13.14 -10.76 2.15
CA VAL A 152 13.52 -12.16 1.84
C VAL A 152 13.03 -13.10 2.94
N GLU A 153 13.21 -12.74 4.19
CA GLU A 153 12.82 -13.56 5.34
C GLU A 153 11.31 -13.74 5.43
N CYS A 154 10.54 -12.68 5.15
CA CYS A 154 9.07 -12.77 5.11
C CYS A 154 8.60 -13.66 3.96
N SER A 155 9.18 -13.53 2.77
CA SER A 155 8.85 -14.39 1.63
C SER A 155 9.22 -15.84 1.88
N GLN A 156 10.37 -16.12 2.48
CA GLN A 156 10.77 -17.48 2.86
C GLN A 156 9.77 -18.09 3.85
N ALA A 157 9.36 -17.33 4.87
CA ALA A 157 8.38 -17.78 5.85
C ALA A 157 7.01 -18.04 5.19
N ALA A 158 6.58 -17.19 4.26
CA ALA A 158 5.35 -17.36 3.51
C ALA A 158 5.38 -18.64 2.63
N MET A 159 6.47 -18.84 1.90
CA MET A 159 6.66 -20.05 1.08
C MET A 159 6.73 -21.32 1.94
N GLN A 160 7.35 -21.27 3.11
CA GLN A 160 7.36 -22.39 4.06
C GLN A 160 5.97 -22.74 4.58
N LEU A 161 5.11 -21.72 4.84
CA LEU A 161 3.73 -21.94 5.25
C LEU A 161 2.92 -22.61 4.12
N ILE A 162 3.12 -22.19 2.87
CA ILE A 162 2.52 -22.80 1.69
C ILE A 162 2.98 -24.26 1.56
N GLU A 163 4.28 -24.52 1.62
CA GLU A 163 4.84 -25.86 1.50
C GLU A 163 4.33 -26.81 2.61
N LYS A 164 4.26 -26.32 3.84
CA LYS A 164 3.75 -27.08 4.99
C LYS A 164 2.32 -27.59 4.76
N ASN A 165 1.46 -26.77 4.16
CA ASN A 165 0.03 -27.06 4.07
C ASN A 165 -0.38 -27.64 2.71
N LEU A 166 0.25 -27.22 1.62
CA LEU A 166 -0.14 -27.57 0.26
C LEU A 166 0.85 -28.51 -0.44
N GLY A 167 2.01 -28.78 0.20
CA GLY A 167 3.06 -29.61 -0.33
C GLY A 167 4.14 -28.84 -1.11
N HIS A 168 5.24 -29.54 -1.36
CA HIS A 168 6.39 -28.97 -2.08
C HIS A 168 6.17 -29.03 -3.60
N PHE A 169 6.08 -27.86 -4.23
CA PHE A 169 6.00 -27.70 -5.67
C PHE A 169 7.02 -26.64 -6.14
N PRO A 170 7.69 -26.84 -7.28
CA PRO A 170 8.65 -25.86 -7.79
C PRO A 170 7.94 -24.58 -8.25
N VAL A 171 8.64 -23.44 -8.15
CA VAL A 171 8.19 -22.19 -8.74
C VAL A 171 8.38 -22.24 -10.26
N LYS A 172 7.34 -21.88 -11.02
CA LYS A 172 7.31 -21.88 -12.50
C LYS A 172 7.46 -20.49 -13.09
N ALA A 173 6.95 -19.48 -12.41
CA ALA A 173 7.12 -18.07 -12.75
C ALA A 173 6.90 -17.19 -11.52
N VAL A 174 7.44 -15.98 -11.56
CA VAL A 174 7.13 -14.91 -10.63
C VAL A 174 6.52 -13.76 -11.43
N VAL A 175 5.35 -13.29 -11.02
CA VAL A 175 4.62 -12.17 -11.63
C VAL A 175 4.62 -11.02 -10.60
N ILE A 176 5.20 -9.89 -10.97
CA ILE A 176 5.27 -8.69 -10.12
C ILE A 176 4.23 -7.68 -10.59
N SER A 177 3.37 -7.22 -9.68
CA SER A 177 2.29 -6.29 -9.98
C SER A 177 2.79 -4.94 -10.45
N HIS A 178 3.75 -4.36 -9.71
CA HIS A 178 4.25 -3.01 -9.94
C HIS A 178 5.63 -2.75 -9.30
N SER A 179 6.11 -1.52 -9.41
CA SER A 179 7.50 -1.14 -9.12
C SER A 179 7.79 -0.73 -7.67
N HIS A 180 6.87 -0.95 -6.72
CA HIS A 180 7.13 -0.69 -5.30
C HIS A 180 7.81 -1.88 -4.61
N VAL A 181 8.63 -1.56 -3.61
CA VAL A 181 9.55 -2.54 -3.00
C VAL A 181 8.84 -3.66 -2.22
N ASP A 182 7.68 -3.40 -1.68
CA ASP A 182 6.88 -4.37 -0.91
C ASP A 182 6.22 -5.44 -1.79
N HIS A 183 6.36 -5.34 -3.11
CA HIS A 183 5.88 -6.35 -4.07
C HIS A 183 7.02 -7.18 -4.70
N PHE A 184 8.25 -6.66 -4.70
CA PHE A 184 9.39 -7.37 -5.29
C PHE A 184 10.56 -7.61 -4.35
N GLY A 185 10.60 -6.93 -3.20
CA GLY A 185 11.80 -6.90 -2.34
C GLY A 185 12.20 -8.25 -1.76
N GLY A 186 11.25 -9.16 -1.58
CA GLY A 186 11.47 -10.50 -1.07
C GLY A 186 11.79 -11.58 -2.11
N ILE A 187 11.99 -11.22 -3.39
CA ILE A 187 12.10 -12.19 -4.48
C ILE A 187 13.18 -13.27 -4.27
N ALA A 188 14.30 -12.95 -3.60
CA ALA A 188 15.32 -13.95 -3.27
C ALA A 188 14.89 -14.95 -2.18
N GLY A 189 13.74 -14.71 -1.52
CA GLY A 189 13.10 -15.68 -0.63
C GLY A 189 12.22 -16.68 -1.37
N VAL A 190 11.85 -16.37 -2.63
CA VAL A 190 11.02 -17.20 -3.50
C VAL A 190 11.88 -18.01 -4.47
N MET A 191 12.94 -17.44 -5.00
CA MET A 191 13.80 -18.09 -6.00
C MET A 191 15.25 -17.63 -5.91
N ALA A 192 16.18 -18.51 -6.31
CA ALA A 192 17.58 -18.14 -6.44
C ALA A 192 17.83 -17.34 -7.74
N ALA A 193 18.80 -16.43 -7.71
CA ALA A 193 19.11 -15.59 -8.87
C ALA A 193 19.60 -16.38 -10.10
N GLU A 194 20.29 -17.50 -9.88
CA GLU A 194 20.74 -18.41 -10.92
C GLU A 194 19.61 -19.19 -11.61
N ASP A 195 18.43 -19.24 -11.00
CA ASP A 195 17.26 -19.91 -11.57
C ASP A 195 16.43 -19.00 -12.47
N LYS A 196 16.73 -17.70 -12.49
CA LYS A 196 16.05 -16.74 -13.39
C LYS A 196 16.27 -17.11 -14.85
N ALA A 197 15.21 -17.04 -15.64
CA ALA A 197 15.25 -17.23 -17.08
C ALA A 197 16.09 -16.14 -17.78
N ASP A 198 16.67 -16.50 -18.94
CA ASP A 198 17.46 -15.58 -19.75
C ASP A 198 16.54 -14.58 -20.49
N GLU A 199 16.69 -13.32 -20.17
CA GLU A 199 15.93 -12.18 -20.74
C GLU A 199 16.13 -11.99 -22.26
N THR A 200 17.10 -12.65 -22.88
CA THR A 200 17.34 -12.58 -24.32
C THR A 200 16.50 -13.58 -25.12
N LEU A 201 15.85 -14.52 -24.42
CA LEU A 201 14.96 -15.51 -25.01
C LEU A 201 13.52 -15.00 -25.11
N SER A 202 12.76 -15.49 -26.11
CA SER A 202 11.32 -15.27 -26.12
C SER A 202 10.65 -15.96 -24.92
N ILE A 203 9.46 -15.48 -24.51
CA ILE A 203 8.77 -16.03 -23.32
C ILE A 203 8.51 -17.53 -23.45
N GLU A 204 8.17 -18.03 -24.64
CA GLU A 204 7.95 -19.46 -24.87
C GLU A 204 9.23 -20.28 -24.63
N LYS A 205 10.40 -19.73 -25.02
CA LYS A 205 11.69 -20.37 -24.77
C LYS A 205 12.10 -20.28 -23.30
N GLN A 206 11.78 -19.18 -22.63
CA GLN A 206 12.00 -19.05 -21.20
C GLN A 206 11.18 -20.11 -20.44
N LEU A 207 9.89 -20.25 -20.71
CA LEU A 207 9.01 -21.25 -20.10
C LEU A 207 9.47 -22.69 -20.38
N ALA A 208 9.99 -22.94 -21.59
CA ALA A 208 10.53 -24.27 -21.99
C ALA A 208 11.92 -24.56 -21.42
N SER A 209 12.64 -23.58 -20.88
CA SER A 209 14.04 -23.72 -20.44
C SER A 209 14.21 -24.44 -19.11
N GLY A 210 13.14 -24.62 -18.33
CA GLY A 210 13.19 -25.07 -16.94
C GLY A 210 13.70 -24.00 -15.94
N LYS A 211 13.93 -22.77 -16.40
CA LYS A 211 14.23 -21.60 -15.58
C LYS A 211 12.97 -20.82 -15.28
N ILE A 212 13.03 -19.90 -14.31
CA ILE A 212 11.89 -19.16 -13.77
C ILE A 212 11.82 -17.79 -14.44
N PRO A 213 10.82 -17.52 -15.31
CA PRO A 213 10.58 -16.18 -15.78
C PRO A 213 10.16 -15.25 -14.62
N VAL A 214 10.72 -14.05 -14.61
CA VAL A 214 10.25 -12.93 -13.78
C VAL A 214 9.52 -11.97 -14.72
N ILE A 215 8.22 -11.87 -14.54
CA ILE A 215 7.29 -11.12 -15.39
C ILE A 215 6.85 -9.87 -14.66
N ALA A 216 6.92 -8.72 -15.31
CA ALA A 216 6.51 -7.43 -14.72
C ALA A 216 5.95 -6.50 -15.79
N PRO A 217 5.25 -5.41 -15.43
CA PRO A 217 4.80 -4.42 -16.40
C PRO A 217 5.99 -3.67 -17.03
N ALA A 218 5.80 -3.21 -18.27
CA ALA A 218 6.81 -2.42 -18.98
C ALA A 218 7.26 -1.19 -18.18
N GLY A 219 8.57 -0.95 -18.15
CA GLY A 219 9.17 0.15 -17.37
C GLY A 219 9.42 -0.16 -15.89
N PHE A 220 9.09 -1.35 -15.41
CA PHE A 220 9.28 -1.75 -14.02
C PHE A 220 10.68 -1.41 -13.48
N THR A 221 11.74 -1.83 -14.17
CA THR A 221 13.11 -1.61 -13.70
C THR A 221 13.46 -0.13 -13.57
N GLU A 222 13.03 0.69 -14.54
CA GLU A 222 13.32 2.13 -14.52
C GLU A 222 12.62 2.77 -13.31
N HIS A 223 11.35 2.51 -13.09
CA HIS A 223 10.58 3.13 -12.01
C HIS A 223 11.00 2.61 -10.63
N ALA A 224 11.29 1.32 -10.48
CA ALA A 224 11.85 0.78 -9.24
C ALA A 224 13.19 1.46 -8.87
N VAL A 225 14.07 1.69 -9.85
CA VAL A 225 15.35 2.39 -9.62
C VAL A 225 15.14 3.86 -9.31
N LYS A 226 14.27 4.56 -10.05
CA LYS A 226 13.96 5.99 -9.81
C LYS A 226 13.52 6.21 -8.37
N GLU A 227 12.55 5.46 -7.92
CA GLU A 227 11.95 5.65 -6.62
C GLU A 227 12.90 5.29 -5.48
N ASN A 228 13.58 4.15 -5.57
CA ASN A 228 14.39 3.66 -4.46
C ASN A 228 15.83 4.21 -4.44
N VAL A 229 16.33 4.76 -5.55
CA VAL A 229 17.73 5.21 -5.65
C VAL A 229 17.87 6.72 -5.76
N TYR A 230 17.14 7.37 -6.69
CA TYR A 230 17.38 8.80 -6.99
C TYR A 230 17.05 9.70 -5.80
N ALA A 231 15.87 9.55 -5.20
CA ALA A 231 15.46 10.30 -4.02
C ALA A 231 15.37 9.43 -2.76
N GLY A 232 15.83 8.19 -2.81
CA GLY A 232 15.62 7.17 -1.78
C GLY A 232 15.98 7.60 -0.36
N LYS A 233 17.10 8.32 -0.17
CA LYS A 233 17.46 8.85 1.17
C LYS A 233 16.49 9.91 1.69
N GLY A 234 15.94 10.74 0.80
CA GLY A 234 14.93 11.74 1.14
C GLY A 234 13.60 11.07 1.49
N MET A 235 13.17 10.12 0.65
CA MET A 235 11.96 9.34 0.84
C MET A 235 12.05 8.47 2.12
N GLY A 236 13.17 7.78 2.37
CA GLY A 236 13.38 6.98 3.57
C GLY A 236 13.28 7.78 4.87
N ARG A 237 13.77 9.04 4.89
CA ARG A 237 13.57 9.92 6.06
C ARG A 237 12.10 10.33 6.24
N ARG A 238 11.40 10.60 5.16
CA ARG A 238 9.98 11.00 5.19
C ARG A 238 9.06 9.83 5.50
N SER A 239 9.43 8.61 5.13
CA SER A 239 8.68 7.40 5.46
C SER A 239 8.54 7.16 6.97
N ASN A 240 9.51 7.61 7.79
CA ASN A 240 9.40 7.56 9.24
C ASN A 240 8.16 8.28 9.78
N TYR A 241 7.76 9.38 9.10
CA TYR A 241 6.58 10.16 9.48
C TYR A 241 5.30 9.54 8.88
N GLN A 242 5.33 9.17 7.60
CA GLN A 242 4.17 8.60 6.92
C GLN A 242 3.70 7.28 7.56
N TYR A 243 4.63 6.39 7.87
CA TYR A 243 4.33 5.05 8.36
C TYR A 243 4.43 4.90 9.88
N GLY A 244 4.79 5.96 10.59
CA GLY A 244 4.97 5.91 12.04
C GLY A 244 6.01 4.86 12.47
N ILE A 245 7.08 4.65 11.69
CA ILE A 245 8.07 3.57 11.90
C ILE A 245 8.71 3.67 13.30
N LEU A 246 8.90 4.89 13.81
CA LEU A 246 9.49 5.15 15.12
C LEU A 246 8.52 4.97 16.29
N LEU A 247 7.22 4.80 16.01
CA LEU A 247 6.21 4.57 17.03
C LEU A 247 6.06 3.08 17.29
N LYS A 248 5.88 2.72 18.55
CA LYS A 248 5.54 1.34 18.92
C LYS A 248 4.08 1.05 18.56
N PRO A 249 3.77 -0.18 18.13
CA PRO A 249 2.38 -0.62 18.03
C PRO A 249 1.63 -0.43 19.35
N GLY A 250 0.41 0.10 19.29
CA GLY A 250 -0.40 0.37 20.47
C GLY A 250 -1.38 1.50 20.25
N VAL A 251 -2.37 1.62 21.14
CA VAL A 251 -3.45 2.63 21.09
C VAL A 251 -2.99 4.08 21.24
N THR A 252 -1.75 4.28 21.66
CA THR A 252 -1.10 5.57 21.81
C THR A 252 0.13 5.72 20.91
N GLY A 253 0.38 4.76 20.05
CA GLY A 253 1.47 4.71 19.10
C GLY A 253 0.97 4.59 17.66
N LYS A 254 1.22 3.42 17.04
CA LYS A 254 0.73 3.15 15.68
C LYS A 254 -0.22 1.96 15.64
N LEU A 255 -1.18 2.01 14.76
CA LEU A 255 -2.06 0.94 14.33
C LEU A 255 -1.66 0.45 12.93
N ALA A 256 -2.56 -0.26 12.24
CA ALA A 256 -2.41 -0.58 10.83
C ALA A 256 -2.31 0.70 9.97
N GLN A 257 -1.78 0.52 8.77
CA GLN A 257 -1.65 1.59 7.78
C GLN A 257 -2.83 1.62 6.79
N GLY A 258 -3.91 0.91 7.10
CA GLY A 258 -5.06 0.73 6.22
C GLY A 258 -4.86 -0.42 5.22
N ILE A 259 -3.74 -0.44 4.51
CA ILE A 259 -3.38 -1.48 3.53
C ILE A 259 -2.64 -2.69 4.13
N GLY A 260 -2.34 -2.68 5.42
CA GLY A 260 -1.63 -3.72 6.15
C GLY A 260 -1.11 -3.20 7.47
N MET A 261 -0.51 -4.08 8.30
CA MET A 261 -0.05 -3.74 9.65
C MET A 261 1.22 -2.89 9.69
N GLY A 262 2.04 -2.94 8.65
CA GLY A 262 3.29 -2.19 8.52
C GLY A 262 4.30 -2.90 7.63
N GLN A 263 5.46 -2.28 7.45
CA GLN A 263 6.55 -2.83 6.64
C GLN A 263 7.47 -3.70 7.48
N SER A 264 7.92 -4.83 6.92
CA SER A 264 9.06 -5.57 7.48
C SER A 264 10.37 -4.79 7.30
N ILE A 265 11.35 -5.07 8.16
CA ILE A 265 12.67 -4.44 8.12
C ILE A 265 13.79 -5.46 7.83
N GLY A 266 13.45 -6.52 7.10
CA GLY A 266 14.36 -7.58 6.70
C GLY A 266 15.24 -7.22 5.50
N THR A 267 15.81 -8.24 4.88
CA THR A 267 16.69 -8.13 3.71
C THR A 267 15.88 -7.84 2.45
N ILE A 268 16.21 -6.78 1.73
CA ILE A 268 15.60 -6.45 0.44
C ILE A 268 16.48 -6.98 -0.69
N SER A 269 15.86 -7.64 -1.65
CA SER A 269 16.49 -8.13 -2.89
C SER A 269 15.85 -7.49 -4.12
N PHE A 270 16.53 -7.59 -5.27
CA PHE A 270 16.02 -7.09 -6.53
C PHE A 270 16.48 -7.97 -7.69
N MET A 271 15.55 -8.33 -8.56
CA MET A 271 15.83 -9.00 -9.82
C MET A 271 15.16 -8.23 -10.96
N THR A 272 15.90 -7.96 -12.04
CA THR A 272 15.29 -7.39 -13.24
C THR A 272 14.34 -8.42 -13.86
N PRO A 273 13.19 -8.00 -14.39
CA PRO A 273 12.32 -8.90 -15.13
C PRO A 273 13.06 -9.57 -16.28
N SER A 274 12.74 -10.83 -16.54
CA SER A 274 13.17 -11.51 -17.76
C SER A 274 12.18 -11.31 -18.91
N TYR A 275 10.96 -10.89 -18.56
CA TYR A 275 9.91 -10.56 -19.51
C TYR A 275 9.06 -9.39 -19.02
N GLU A 276 8.79 -8.43 -19.88
CA GLU A 276 7.92 -7.29 -19.60
C GLU A 276 6.63 -7.38 -20.43
N ILE A 277 5.48 -7.24 -19.77
CA ILE A 277 4.17 -7.08 -20.42
C ILE A 277 4.12 -5.68 -21.00
N LYS A 278 3.88 -5.55 -22.31
CA LYS A 278 3.97 -4.28 -23.04
C LYS A 278 2.64 -3.74 -23.50
N GLU A 279 1.63 -4.57 -23.58
CA GLU A 279 0.29 -4.19 -24.08
C GLU A 279 -0.79 -4.83 -23.21
N SER A 280 -1.88 -4.10 -22.96
CA SER A 280 -3.10 -4.66 -22.36
C SER A 280 -3.71 -5.70 -23.29
N GLY A 281 -4.26 -6.78 -22.72
CA GLY A 281 -4.80 -7.93 -23.47
C GLY A 281 -3.75 -8.96 -23.85
N GLU A 282 -2.47 -8.76 -23.52
CA GLU A 282 -1.44 -9.78 -23.68
C GLU A 282 -1.78 -11.02 -22.85
N ARG A 283 -1.63 -12.22 -23.43
CA ARG A 283 -1.96 -13.48 -22.79
C ARG A 283 -0.76 -14.40 -22.73
N LEU A 284 -0.56 -15.01 -21.58
CA LEU A 284 0.45 -16.06 -21.38
C LEU A 284 -0.23 -17.31 -20.82
N THR A 285 0.25 -18.47 -21.25
CA THR A 285 -0.08 -19.76 -20.58
C THR A 285 1.16 -20.24 -19.85
N ILE A 286 1.09 -20.31 -18.54
CA ILE A 286 2.21 -20.71 -17.67
C ILE A 286 1.80 -21.95 -16.89
N ASP A 287 2.50 -23.06 -17.10
CA ASP A 287 2.24 -24.34 -16.43
C ASP A 287 0.74 -24.73 -16.44
N GLY A 288 0.06 -24.53 -17.58
CA GLY A 288 -1.36 -24.82 -17.79
C GLY A 288 -2.34 -23.71 -17.38
N VAL A 289 -1.89 -22.66 -16.70
CA VAL A 289 -2.73 -21.54 -16.28
C VAL A 289 -2.70 -20.40 -17.31
N GLU A 290 -3.86 -19.96 -17.76
CA GLU A 290 -3.99 -18.79 -18.63
C GLU A 290 -4.01 -17.51 -17.80
N LEU A 291 -3.21 -16.53 -18.19
CA LEU A 291 -3.12 -15.19 -17.62
C LEU A 291 -3.35 -14.17 -18.73
N GLU A 292 -4.22 -13.22 -18.49
CA GLU A 292 -4.43 -12.04 -19.36
C GLU A 292 -4.12 -10.78 -18.56
N PHE A 293 -3.30 -9.89 -19.12
CA PHE A 293 -2.79 -8.72 -18.42
C PHE A 293 -3.46 -7.43 -18.90
N GLN A 294 -3.79 -6.56 -17.94
CA GLN A 294 -4.20 -5.18 -18.20
C GLN A 294 -3.16 -4.24 -17.60
N LEU A 295 -2.49 -3.46 -18.43
CA LEU A 295 -1.57 -2.41 -17.96
C LEU A 295 -2.35 -1.22 -17.40
N THR A 296 -1.92 -0.72 -16.25
CA THR A 296 -2.56 0.41 -15.55
C THR A 296 -1.53 1.47 -15.14
N PRO A 297 -0.71 1.99 -16.07
CA PRO A 297 0.39 2.88 -15.74
C PRO A 297 -0.11 4.22 -15.17
N GLY A 298 0.60 4.72 -14.15
CA GLY A 298 0.30 6.01 -13.51
C GLY A 298 -0.87 5.96 -12.53
N THR A 299 -1.31 4.75 -12.15
CA THR A 299 -2.25 4.50 -11.05
C THR A 299 -1.50 4.48 -9.72
N GLU A 300 -1.47 3.37 -8.99
CA GLU A 300 -0.72 3.27 -7.74
C GLU A 300 0.80 3.42 -7.98
N ALA A 301 1.30 2.84 -9.07
CA ALA A 301 2.66 3.03 -9.54
C ALA A 301 2.72 3.48 -11.00
N PRO A 302 3.85 4.09 -11.44
CA PRO A 302 4.07 4.44 -12.83
C PRO A 302 4.05 3.22 -13.78
N ALA A 303 4.50 2.05 -13.28
CA ALA A 303 4.46 0.77 -13.97
C ALA A 303 3.68 -0.22 -13.11
N GLU A 304 2.46 -0.53 -13.51
CA GLU A 304 1.55 -1.43 -12.80
C GLU A 304 0.66 -2.21 -13.77
N MET A 305 0.18 -3.40 -13.36
CA MET A 305 -0.72 -4.22 -14.14
C MET A 305 -1.66 -5.06 -13.27
N ASN A 306 -2.90 -5.20 -13.71
CA ASN A 306 -3.86 -6.19 -13.25
C ASN A 306 -3.72 -7.49 -14.04
N THR A 307 -4.20 -8.61 -13.47
CA THR A 307 -4.17 -9.93 -14.15
C THR A 307 -5.50 -10.64 -14.00
N TRP A 308 -6.07 -11.04 -15.13
CA TRP A 308 -7.25 -11.88 -15.20
C TRP A 308 -6.86 -13.36 -15.34
N LEU A 309 -7.47 -14.22 -14.54
CA LEU A 309 -7.29 -15.70 -14.54
C LEU A 309 -8.63 -16.34 -14.97
N PRO A 310 -8.87 -16.54 -16.28
CA PRO A 310 -10.17 -16.95 -16.79
C PRO A 310 -10.65 -18.30 -16.27
N GLN A 311 -9.75 -19.27 -16.09
CA GLN A 311 -10.09 -20.61 -15.59
C GLN A 311 -10.63 -20.58 -14.16
N HIS A 312 -10.22 -19.60 -13.36
CA HIS A 312 -10.61 -19.39 -11.97
C HIS A 312 -11.70 -18.33 -11.81
N LYS A 313 -12.08 -17.62 -12.90
CA LYS A 313 -12.94 -16.43 -12.85
C LYS A 313 -12.47 -15.42 -11.77
N ALA A 314 -11.17 -15.29 -11.66
CA ALA A 314 -10.51 -14.51 -10.63
C ALA A 314 -9.75 -13.33 -11.24
N LEU A 315 -9.93 -12.15 -10.67
CA LEU A 315 -9.29 -10.92 -11.12
C LEU A 315 -8.32 -10.41 -10.04
N TRP A 316 -7.02 -10.44 -10.34
CA TRP A 316 -6.03 -9.81 -9.49
C TRP A 316 -5.91 -8.33 -9.85
N MET A 317 -6.27 -7.48 -8.90
CA MET A 317 -6.32 -6.03 -9.09
C MET A 317 -5.05 -5.33 -8.63
N ALA A 318 -3.95 -6.05 -8.44
CA ALA A 318 -2.68 -5.50 -7.97
C ALA A 318 -2.88 -4.60 -6.74
N GLU A 319 -2.61 -3.30 -6.82
CA GLU A 319 -2.94 -2.32 -5.79
C GLU A 319 -3.98 -1.29 -6.27
N ASN A 320 -4.59 -1.51 -7.45
CA ASN A 320 -5.62 -0.63 -8.01
C ASN A 320 -6.93 -0.62 -7.18
N CYS A 321 -7.24 -1.71 -6.48
CA CYS A 321 -8.31 -1.78 -5.50
C CYS A 321 -7.74 -2.31 -4.19
N THR A 322 -7.98 -1.63 -3.08
CA THR A 322 -7.54 -2.01 -1.74
C THR A 322 -8.67 -1.80 -0.73
N GLY A 323 -8.56 -2.36 0.47
CA GLY A 323 -9.57 -2.21 1.54
C GLY A 323 -9.61 -0.82 2.19
N THR A 324 -9.08 0.20 1.52
CA THR A 324 -9.06 1.60 1.96
C THR A 324 -8.89 2.54 0.77
N LEU A 325 -9.24 3.81 0.92
CA LEU A 325 -8.87 4.84 -0.04
C LEU A 325 -7.34 4.97 -0.10
N HIS A 326 -6.77 4.73 -1.28
CA HIS A 326 -5.34 4.91 -1.48
C HIS A 326 -4.97 6.37 -1.74
N ASN A 327 -3.74 6.75 -1.42
CA ASN A 327 -3.25 8.09 -1.69
C ASN A 327 -2.90 8.28 -3.18
N LEU A 328 -3.23 9.47 -3.72
CA LEU A 328 -2.78 9.90 -5.05
C LEU A 328 -1.40 10.57 -5.03
N TYR A 329 -0.90 10.90 -3.84
CA TYR A 329 0.45 11.34 -3.58
C TYR A 329 0.87 10.82 -2.21
N THR A 330 1.88 9.98 -2.19
CA THR A 330 2.41 9.44 -0.94
C THR A 330 3.30 10.46 -0.23
N LEU A 331 3.10 10.66 1.08
CA LEU A 331 3.80 11.69 1.85
C LEU A 331 5.32 11.45 1.95
N ARG A 332 5.77 10.20 1.78
CA ARG A 332 7.20 9.88 1.68
C ARG A 332 7.85 10.50 0.43
N GLY A 333 7.09 10.68 -0.62
CA GLY A 333 7.51 11.18 -1.92
C GLY A 333 7.37 10.10 -2.99
N ALA A 334 6.75 10.46 -4.10
CA ALA A 334 6.62 9.68 -5.32
C ALA A 334 6.20 10.62 -6.46
N GLU A 335 6.12 10.10 -7.68
CA GLU A 335 5.42 10.78 -8.76
C GLU A 335 3.93 10.91 -8.41
N VAL A 336 3.29 12.04 -8.77
CA VAL A 336 1.87 12.24 -8.51
C VAL A 336 1.06 11.30 -9.39
N ARG A 337 0.18 10.51 -8.78
CA ARG A 337 -0.69 9.54 -9.43
C ARG A 337 -1.85 10.20 -10.16
N ASP A 338 -2.40 9.51 -11.13
CA ASP A 338 -3.52 10.02 -11.94
C ASP A 338 -4.86 9.43 -11.50
N GLY A 339 -5.62 10.15 -10.68
CA GLY A 339 -6.93 9.69 -10.20
C GLY A 339 -7.94 9.46 -11.33
N ALA A 340 -7.88 10.22 -12.44
CA ALA A 340 -8.75 10.00 -13.59
C ALA A 340 -8.36 8.72 -14.36
N ALA A 341 -7.05 8.52 -14.60
CA ALA A 341 -6.55 7.29 -15.22
C ALA A 341 -6.87 6.07 -14.37
N TRP A 342 -6.65 6.17 -13.04
CA TRP A 342 -6.95 5.11 -12.09
C TRP A 342 -8.43 4.68 -12.17
N ALA A 343 -9.37 5.63 -12.10
CA ALA A 343 -10.79 5.35 -12.28
C ALA A 343 -11.11 4.76 -13.66
N SER A 344 -10.42 5.21 -14.70
CA SER A 344 -10.61 4.72 -16.08
C SER A 344 -10.16 3.26 -16.22
N TYR A 345 -9.00 2.88 -15.67
CA TYR A 345 -8.51 1.51 -15.75
C TYR A 345 -9.35 0.53 -14.92
N ILE A 346 -9.86 0.94 -13.76
CA ILE A 346 -10.82 0.11 -13.02
C ILE A 346 -12.11 -0.06 -13.83
N THR A 347 -12.62 1.00 -14.46
CA THR A 347 -13.81 0.93 -15.31
C THR A 347 -13.58 0.05 -16.56
N GLU A 348 -12.37 0.07 -17.12
CA GLU A 348 -11.97 -0.84 -18.19
C GLU A 348 -11.95 -2.29 -17.71
N ALA A 349 -11.39 -2.58 -16.51
CA ALA A 349 -11.41 -3.91 -15.91
C ALA A 349 -12.84 -4.44 -15.72
N ILE A 350 -13.77 -3.59 -15.25
CA ILE A 350 -15.20 -3.93 -15.16
C ILE A 350 -15.75 -4.31 -16.55
N SER A 351 -15.43 -3.55 -17.58
CA SER A 351 -15.90 -3.79 -18.93
C SER A 351 -15.36 -5.07 -19.55
N LEU A 352 -14.09 -5.41 -19.25
CA LEU A 352 -13.41 -6.59 -19.75
C LEU A 352 -13.79 -7.86 -18.99
N TYR A 353 -13.83 -7.80 -17.67
CA TYR A 353 -13.84 -8.98 -16.81
C TYR A 353 -15.06 -9.02 -15.86
N GLY A 354 -15.69 -7.89 -15.58
CA GLY A 354 -16.74 -7.77 -14.57
C GLY A 354 -17.93 -8.70 -14.75
N LYS A 355 -18.26 -9.06 -16.01
CA LYS A 355 -19.34 -10.02 -16.28
C LYS A 355 -19.04 -11.44 -15.79
N GLU A 356 -17.77 -11.82 -15.77
CA GLU A 356 -17.35 -13.21 -15.49
C GLU A 356 -16.62 -13.35 -14.16
N ALA A 357 -16.13 -12.25 -13.60
CA ALA A 357 -15.38 -12.27 -12.33
C ALA A 357 -16.27 -12.68 -11.17
N GLU A 358 -15.87 -13.74 -10.47
CA GLU A 358 -16.53 -14.26 -9.27
C GLU A 358 -15.75 -13.91 -7.99
N VAL A 359 -14.48 -13.55 -8.13
CA VAL A 359 -13.63 -13.08 -7.04
C VAL A 359 -12.64 -12.06 -7.57
N THR A 360 -12.44 -10.99 -6.79
CA THR A 360 -11.29 -10.09 -6.94
C THR A 360 -10.40 -10.22 -5.72
N PHE A 361 -9.09 -10.19 -5.95
CA PHE A 361 -8.07 -10.23 -4.91
C PHE A 361 -6.92 -9.29 -5.29
N GLN A 362 -6.15 -8.88 -4.33
CA GLN A 362 -5.18 -7.82 -4.49
C GLN A 362 -3.94 -8.05 -3.64
N SER A 363 -2.95 -7.19 -3.87
CA SER A 363 -1.66 -7.25 -3.18
C SER A 363 -1.70 -6.80 -1.72
N HIS A 364 -2.80 -6.19 -1.28
CA HIS A 364 -3.06 -5.77 0.10
C HIS A 364 -4.47 -6.16 0.56
N ASN A 365 -4.69 -6.19 1.88
CA ASN A 365 -5.98 -6.51 2.49
C ASN A 365 -6.51 -7.92 2.11
N TRP A 366 -7.78 -8.09 1.86
CA TRP A 366 -8.48 -9.37 1.63
C TRP A 366 -9.30 -9.35 0.36
N PRO A 367 -9.57 -10.53 -0.23
CA PRO A 367 -10.37 -10.64 -1.45
C PRO A 367 -11.85 -10.33 -1.20
N HIS A 368 -12.57 -10.06 -2.31
CA HIS A 368 -14.02 -9.90 -2.34
C HIS A 368 -14.63 -10.95 -3.27
N TRP A 369 -15.73 -11.59 -2.86
CA TRP A 369 -16.34 -12.71 -3.57
C TRP A 369 -17.80 -12.46 -3.92
N GLY A 370 -18.20 -12.98 -5.07
CA GLY A 370 -19.52 -12.83 -5.68
C GLY A 370 -19.51 -11.76 -6.75
N ASN A 371 -20.08 -12.08 -7.90
CA ASN A 371 -20.01 -11.20 -9.08
C ASN A 371 -20.55 -9.78 -8.80
N ASP A 372 -21.70 -9.67 -8.13
CA ASP A 372 -22.27 -8.36 -7.79
C ASP A 372 -21.35 -7.59 -6.83
N VAL A 373 -20.82 -8.24 -5.80
CA VAL A 373 -19.89 -7.64 -4.82
C VAL A 373 -18.61 -7.17 -5.50
N VAL A 374 -18.03 -8.00 -6.37
CA VAL A 374 -16.83 -7.67 -7.15
C VAL A 374 -17.04 -6.42 -8.00
N ASN A 375 -18.18 -6.34 -8.69
CA ASN A 375 -18.51 -5.18 -9.51
C ASN A 375 -18.75 -3.94 -8.64
N ASP A 376 -19.50 -4.04 -7.55
CA ASP A 376 -19.74 -2.94 -6.63
C ASP A 376 -18.43 -2.42 -6.02
N TYR A 377 -17.53 -3.33 -5.62
CA TYR A 377 -16.21 -2.99 -5.09
C TYR A 377 -15.39 -2.16 -6.10
N MET A 378 -15.32 -2.60 -7.36
CA MET A 378 -14.62 -1.88 -8.41
C MET A 378 -15.31 -0.55 -8.77
N VAL A 379 -16.65 -0.54 -8.92
CA VAL A 379 -17.43 0.67 -9.25
C VAL A 379 -17.24 1.75 -8.19
N ASN A 380 -17.38 1.40 -6.92
CA ASN A 380 -17.24 2.36 -5.83
C ASN A 380 -15.82 2.89 -5.70
N THR A 381 -14.80 2.03 -5.87
CA THR A 381 -13.39 2.44 -5.86
C THR A 381 -13.10 3.42 -6.99
N ALA A 382 -13.54 3.12 -8.22
CA ALA A 382 -13.40 4.01 -9.36
C ALA A 382 -14.14 5.34 -9.15
N ALA A 383 -15.36 5.29 -8.58
CA ALA A 383 -16.18 6.46 -8.33
C ALA A 383 -15.52 7.45 -7.36
N VAL A 384 -14.86 6.96 -6.29
CA VAL A 384 -14.16 7.83 -5.33
C VAL A 384 -13.00 8.56 -6.00
N TYR A 385 -12.13 7.86 -6.75
CA TYR A 385 -11.01 8.52 -7.45
C TYR A 385 -11.50 9.51 -8.50
N LYS A 386 -12.51 9.13 -9.26
CA LYS A 386 -13.09 10.03 -10.27
C LYS A 386 -13.72 11.25 -9.64
N TYR A 387 -14.48 11.08 -8.57
CA TYR A 387 -15.09 12.20 -7.84
C TYR A 387 -14.04 13.18 -7.32
N ILE A 388 -13.01 12.69 -6.65
CA ILE A 388 -11.93 13.54 -6.12
C ILE A 388 -11.25 14.31 -7.26
N ASN A 389 -10.94 13.64 -8.37
CA ASN A 389 -10.33 14.27 -9.54
C ASN A 389 -11.22 15.38 -10.12
N ASP A 390 -12.46 15.04 -10.46
CA ASP A 390 -13.37 15.94 -11.19
C ASP A 390 -13.81 17.12 -10.30
N GLN A 391 -14.09 16.86 -9.03
CA GLN A 391 -14.48 17.91 -8.10
C GLN A 391 -13.33 18.87 -7.81
N THR A 392 -12.10 18.37 -7.68
CA THR A 392 -10.90 19.20 -7.55
C THR A 392 -10.71 20.08 -8.77
N LEU A 393 -10.82 19.53 -9.99
CA LEU A 393 -10.74 20.30 -11.24
C LEU A 393 -11.83 21.36 -11.33
N THR A 394 -13.04 21.06 -10.87
CA THR A 394 -14.14 22.02 -10.80
C THR A 394 -13.77 23.21 -9.93
N TYR A 395 -13.22 22.99 -8.74
CA TYR A 395 -12.79 24.05 -7.85
C TYR A 395 -11.56 24.82 -8.37
N ILE A 396 -10.59 24.14 -9.01
CA ILE A 396 -9.46 24.79 -9.68
C ILE A 396 -9.99 25.81 -10.72
N ASN A 397 -10.95 25.41 -11.56
CA ASN A 397 -11.53 26.28 -12.57
C ASN A 397 -12.38 27.43 -12.00
N GLN A 398 -12.81 27.33 -10.75
CA GLN A 398 -13.47 28.41 -10.00
C GLN A 398 -12.47 29.35 -9.34
N GLY A 399 -11.15 29.04 -9.38
CA GLY A 399 -10.08 29.88 -8.87
C GLY A 399 -9.63 29.58 -7.45
N TYR A 400 -10.07 28.48 -6.85
CA TYR A 400 -9.65 28.07 -5.50
C TYR A 400 -8.22 27.52 -5.49
N THR A 401 -7.51 27.78 -4.42
CA THR A 401 -6.15 27.27 -4.15
C THR A 401 -6.21 25.83 -3.62
N SER A 402 -5.05 25.15 -3.63
CA SER A 402 -4.90 23.80 -3.09
C SER A 402 -5.39 23.68 -1.64
N ASP A 403 -5.05 24.66 -0.80
CA ASP A 403 -5.44 24.64 0.62
C ASP A 403 -6.94 24.89 0.83
N GLU A 404 -7.52 25.80 0.06
CA GLU A 404 -8.97 26.03 0.08
C GLU A 404 -9.72 24.78 -0.34
N ILE A 405 -9.35 24.17 -1.48
CA ILE A 405 -9.99 22.95 -2.01
C ILE A 405 -9.93 21.82 -0.99
N SER A 406 -8.78 21.61 -0.37
CA SER A 406 -8.60 20.51 0.60
C SER A 406 -9.47 20.64 1.85
N ASN A 407 -9.93 21.85 2.17
CA ASN A 407 -10.84 22.12 3.28
C ASN A 407 -12.32 22.15 2.86
N MET A 408 -12.61 22.17 1.55
CA MET A 408 -13.97 22.29 1.03
C MET A 408 -14.50 20.97 0.46
N ILE A 409 -13.60 20.09 0.01
CA ILE A 409 -13.99 18.87 -0.68
C ILE A 409 -14.45 17.79 0.31
N GLU A 410 -15.66 17.28 0.08
CA GLU A 410 -16.25 16.21 0.87
C GLU A 410 -16.79 15.14 -0.08
N LEU A 411 -16.73 13.87 0.33
CA LEU A 411 -17.38 12.80 -0.43
C LEU A 411 -18.90 12.88 -0.30
N PRO A 412 -19.64 12.58 -1.37
CA PRO A 412 -21.08 12.31 -1.24
C PRO A 412 -21.34 11.22 -0.20
N GLU A 413 -22.46 11.34 0.51
CA GLU A 413 -22.84 10.41 1.58
C GLU A 413 -22.77 8.93 1.14
N ALA A 414 -23.20 8.63 -0.07
CA ALA A 414 -23.18 7.28 -0.63
C ALA A 414 -21.76 6.68 -0.75
N LEU A 415 -20.74 7.51 -1.01
CA LEU A 415 -19.35 7.08 -1.10
C LEU A 415 -18.64 7.13 0.27
N ASN A 416 -19.05 8.06 1.15
CA ASN A 416 -18.43 8.21 2.47
C ASN A 416 -18.76 7.06 3.44
N LYS A 417 -19.86 6.32 3.19
CA LYS A 417 -20.32 5.21 4.04
C LYS A 417 -19.74 3.84 3.66
N ILE A 418 -18.89 3.76 2.64
CA ILE A 418 -18.33 2.51 2.15
C ILE A 418 -17.09 2.14 2.97
N TRP A 419 -17.06 0.91 3.50
CA TRP A 419 -16.00 0.42 4.38
C TRP A 419 -14.63 0.35 3.69
N TYR A 420 -14.55 -0.13 2.46
CA TYR A 420 -13.31 -0.30 1.70
C TYR A 420 -12.83 0.96 0.96
N THR A 421 -13.48 2.10 1.15
CA THR A 421 -13.01 3.40 0.64
C THR A 421 -12.75 4.42 1.76
N ARG A 422 -12.65 3.95 3.01
CA ARG A 422 -12.35 4.82 4.16
C ARG A 422 -10.93 5.40 4.08
N GLN A 423 -10.76 6.54 4.71
CA GLN A 423 -9.61 7.43 4.55
C GLN A 423 -8.47 7.10 5.54
N TYR A 424 -7.87 5.90 5.44
CA TYR A 424 -6.80 5.50 6.35
C TYR A 424 -5.41 5.73 5.76
N TYR A 425 -5.20 5.35 4.49
CA TYR A 425 -3.91 5.43 3.80
C TYR A 425 -3.83 6.63 2.84
N GLY A 426 -4.91 6.96 2.18
CA GLY A 426 -5.16 8.24 1.52
C GLY A 426 -6.29 8.98 2.20
N THR A 427 -6.41 10.29 1.95
CA THR A 427 -7.54 11.10 2.37
C THR A 427 -8.07 11.92 1.21
N VAL A 428 -9.34 12.28 1.24
CA VAL A 428 -9.97 13.13 0.22
C VAL A 428 -9.23 14.46 0.12
N ALA A 429 -8.94 15.09 1.26
CA ALA A 429 -8.23 16.36 1.34
C ALA A 429 -6.82 16.29 0.73
N HIS A 430 -6.03 15.26 1.07
CA HIS A 430 -4.67 15.11 0.54
C HIS A 430 -4.67 14.66 -0.92
N ASN A 431 -5.63 13.85 -1.32
CA ASN A 431 -5.80 13.45 -2.72
C ASN A 431 -6.21 14.64 -3.61
N ALA A 432 -7.04 15.57 -3.10
CA ALA A 432 -7.33 16.82 -3.78
C ALA A 432 -6.07 17.67 -3.98
N LYS A 433 -5.19 17.78 -2.95
CA LYS A 433 -3.87 18.43 -3.11
C LYS A 433 -3.01 17.74 -4.16
N ALA A 434 -3.07 16.42 -4.25
CA ALA A 434 -2.35 15.66 -5.28
C ALA A 434 -2.86 15.97 -6.69
N VAL A 435 -4.18 16.00 -6.89
CA VAL A 435 -4.79 16.41 -8.17
C VAL A 435 -4.40 17.84 -8.52
N TYR A 436 -4.47 18.76 -7.56
CA TYR A 436 -4.02 20.14 -7.76
C TYR A 436 -2.56 20.19 -8.21
N GLN A 437 -1.67 19.49 -7.49
CA GLN A 437 -0.24 19.42 -7.81
C GLN A 437 0.01 18.87 -9.21
N LYS A 438 -0.76 17.88 -9.65
CA LYS A 438 -0.63 17.28 -10.97
C LYS A 438 -0.91 18.26 -12.10
N PHE A 439 -1.93 19.11 -11.96
CA PHE A 439 -2.37 20.04 -13.02
C PHE A 439 -1.75 21.43 -12.90
N MET A 440 -1.55 21.92 -11.67
CA MET A 440 -1.14 23.30 -11.40
C MET A 440 0.31 23.41 -10.90
N GLY A 441 0.89 22.31 -10.41
CA GLY A 441 2.23 22.32 -9.80
C GLY A 441 2.21 22.91 -8.37
N TRP A 442 3.39 23.27 -7.89
CA TRP A 442 3.61 23.72 -6.52
C TRP A 442 3.25 25.19 -6.26
N TYR A 443 3.12 26.00 -7.31
CA TYR A 443 2.87 27.43 -7.16
C TYR A 443 1.39 27.74 -6.99
N ASP A 444 1.06 28.43 -5.92
CA ASP A 444 -0.31 28.78 -5.51
C ASP A 444 -0.85 30.08 -6.13
N SER A 445 -0.17 30.64 -7.14
CA SER A 445 -0.49 31.91 -7.79
C SER A 445 -0.34 33.17 -6.91
N ASN A 446 0.14 33.04 -5.66
CA ASN A 446 0.45 34.15 -4.81
C ASN A 446 1.93 34.58 -5.01
N PRO A 447 2.23 35.79 -5.54
CA PRO A 447 3.59 36.24 -5.78
C PRO A 447 4.48 36.27 -4.52
N VAL A 448 3.89 36.39 -3.32
CA VAL A 448 4.62 36.34 -2.05
C VAL A 448 5.28 34.97 -1.83
N ASN A 449 4.64 33.91 -2.28
CA ASN A 449 5.10 32.54 -2.14
C ASN A 449 6.04 32.08 -3.27
N LEU A 450 6.17 32.91 -4.34
CA LEU A 450 7.07 32.58 -5.45
C LEU A 450 8.55 32.62 -5.04
N ASN A 451 8.92 33.60 -4.21
CA ASN A 451 10.28 33.77 -3.71
C ASN A 451 10.29 34.17 -2.24
N PRO A 452 9.85 33.29 -1.32
CA PRO A 452 9.76 33.59 0.09
C PRO A 452 11.14 33.73 0.74
N LEU A 453 11.20 34.40 1.88
CA LEU A 453 12.36 34.36 2.76
C LEU A 453 12.68 32.92 3.17
N MET A 454 13.95 32.66 3.48
CA MET A 454 14.32 31.40 4.14
C MET A 454 13.47 31.21 5.40
N PRO A 455 12.98 29.97 5.68
CA PRO A 455 12.09 29.74 6.83
C PRO A 455 12.61 30.27 8.16
N SER A 456 13.93 30.13 8.42
CA SER A 456 14.57 30.65 9.63
C SER A 456 14.55 32.18 9.72
N ASP A 457 14.67 32.88 8.57
CA ASP A 457 14.67 34.34 8.55
C ASP A 457 13.24 34.89 8.60
N SER A 458 12.31 34.21 7.94
CA SER A 458 10.88 34.49 8.08
C SER A 458 10.42 34.35 9.53
N ALA A 459 10.78 33.25 10.21
CA ALA A 459 10.43 33.01 11.61
C ALA A 459 10.96 34.12 12.54
N LYS A 460 12.23 34.58 12.35
CA LYS A 460 12.78 35.70 13.13
C LYS A 460 11.96 36.97 12.96
N LYS A 461 11.56 37.27 11.70
CA LYS A 461 10.75 38.48 11.42
C LYS A 461 9.36 38.37 12.03
N TRP A 462 8.71 37.22 11.99
CA TRP A 462 7.42 37.04 12.66
C TRP A 462 7.53 37.25 14.17
N VAL A 463 8.57 36.71 14.83
CA VAL A 463 8.80 36.92 16.25
C VAL A 463 9.03 38.42 16.56
N GLU A 464 9.83 39.12 15.72
CA GLU A 464 10.02 40.58 15.87
C GLU A 464 8.69 41.36 15.77
N TYR A 465 7.82 41.02 14.80
CA TYR A 465 6.53 41.67 14.62
C TYR A 465 5.52 41.37 15.72
N LEU A 466 5.53 40.15 16.25
CA LEU A 466 4.67 39.74 17.37
C LEU A 466 5.13 40.33 18.71
N GLY A 467 6.40 40.68 18.84
CA GLY A 467 6.97 41.50 19.90
C GLY A 467 7.19 40.82 21.26
N ASP A 468 6.42 39.81 21.61
CA ASP A 468 6.46 39.13 22.90
C ASP A 468 6.22 37.63 22.73
N VAL A 469 7.29 36.82 22.88
CA VAL A 469 7.25 35.37 22.74
C VAL A 469 6.38 34.70 23.80
N ASP A 470 6.45 35.18 25.05
CA ASP A 470 5.67 34.63 26.16
C ASP A 470 4.17 34.81 25.95
N LYS A 471 3.78 35.96 25.41
CA LYS A 471 2.39 36.22 25.02
C LYS A 471 1.93 35.28 23.90
N VAL A 472 2.76 35.04 22.88
CA VAL A 472 2.45 34.10 21.79
C VAL A 472 2.25 32.68 22.33
N LEU A 473 3.13 32.24 23.25
CA LEU A 473 3.01 30.91 23.87
C LEU A 473 1.76 30.79 24.74
N GLN A 474 1.39 31.84 25.48
CA GLN A 474 0.16 31.90 26.27
C GLN A 474 -1.09 31.81 25.38
N MET A 475 -1.09 32.55 24.26
CA MET A 475 -2.20 32.48 23.28
C MET A 475 -2.29 31.07 22.65
N ALA A 476 -1.19 30.54 22.16
CA ALA A 476 -1.17 29.21 21.59
C ALA A 476 -1.65 28.11 22.58
N LYS A 477 -1.26 28.25 23.86
CA LYS A 477 -1.78 27.37 24.91
C LYS A 477 -3.29 27.54 25.12
N ALA A 478 -3.78 28.77 25.13
CA ALA A 478 -5.21 29.02 25.30
C ALA A 478 -6.04 28.47 24.12
N ASP A 479 -5.51 28.55 22.90
CA ASP A 479 -6.16 28.03 21.71
C ASP A 479 -6.14 26.50 21.73
N PHE A 480 -5.00 25.89 22.10
CA PHE A 480 -4.91 24.44 22.31
C PHE A 480 -5.90 23.95 23.38
N ASP A 481 -6.03 24.67 24.52
CA ASP A 481 -6.97 24.33 25.60
C ASP A 481 -8.45 24.42 25.15
N LYS A 482 -8.77 25.15 24.08
CA LYS A 482 -10.09 25.22 23.43
C LYS A 482 -10.27 24.16 22.31
N GLY A 483 -9.20 23.51 21.87
CA GLY A 483 -9.19 22.58 20.74
C GLY A 483 -9.15 23.25 19.37
N GLU A 484 -8.61 24.46 19.30
CA GLU A 484 -8.38 25.22 18.06
C GLU A 484 -6.97 24.97 17.51
#